data_fcfe6f158ca20893c86bc39e60fde610
#
_entry.id   fcfe6f158ca20893c86bc39e60fde610
#
_cell.length_a   1.000
_cell.length_b   1.000
_cell.length_c   1.000
_cell.angle_alpha   90.00
_cell.angle_beta   90.00
_cell.angle_gamma   90.00
#
_symmetry.space_group_name_H-M   'P 1'
#
loop_
_entity.id
_entity.type
_entity.pdbx_description
1 polymer ?
#
loop_
_entity_poly.entity_id
_entity_poly.type
_entity_poly.pdbx_seq_one_letter_code
_entity_poly.pdbx_strand_id
1 'polypeptide(L)'
;MKQIVFSLLFSAMTATTAMAVPALSQWFTHVQPDGTTLRLRLVGDEFFSYYETEDGTLMKQTADGNYEPTDDNSYSLEWKRALAADLSQRRNERNSLSPSMRQAISDGTRKKGLVIIMQFPDQAMRDDNSWNDWNAILNEDGFSENYAAGSVYNYFKDQSNGALLLNFDLLGPFTADHERSYYGTNGRNYKDEHAYELVAEACQAVKDKVDFGDYDWDGDGQVEQVVVVFAGSGENVSGNPSEWIWPHESSMIYFPPYNQTQGLVIGKHRITTYALVSELTFGTNLSGLGTFCHEFSHCLGLPDFYTYTGIDTMGDYDLMASGNHNNNGWCPANYTAYQKMYCGWYTPIELTEATSISNMVPLSNGGDAYIIRNKAVQSNVDEYFLLECRLKDGWDKYIPSQGMTITHYDYDEWSWRSNQVNNDANHPRATIIPANNKYTQKDASGFTYPYGLIKPINSFTDSSTPAAKVYHRPAGASFASQYYLGKPITNIKFKNRTVSFDFMGGDTSGILDVTATETLIGQPLDIHDLSGRRLRHIDRYEGTEQLHLPSGIYIIGGRKVRIK
;
A
#
# COMPACT_ATOMS: atom_id res chain seq x y z
N MET A 1 54.94 16.51 -29.01
CA MET A 1 54.25 15.99 -27.84
C MET A 1 52.79 15.72 -28.22
N LYS A 2 52.45 14.48 -28.52
CA LYS A 2 51.09 14.05 -28.85
C LYS A 2 50.42 13.64 -27.53
N GLN A 3 49.39 14.35 -27.10
CA GLN A 3 48.51 13.93 -26.01
C GLN A 3 47.58 12.84 -26.52
N ILE A 4 47.73 11.66 -25.97
CA ILE A 4 46.79 10.54 -26.15
C ILE A 4 45.67 10.75 -25.12
N VAL A 5 44.50 11.11 -25.62
CA VAL A 5 43.24 11.13 -24.81
C VAL A 5 42.75 9.69 -24.74
N PHE A 6 42.87 9.07 -23.57
CA PHE A 6 42.19 7.82 -23.26
C PHE A 6 40.73 8.13 -22.98
N SER A 7 39.87 7.88 -23.96
CA SER A 7 38.43 7.76 -23.72
C SER A 7 38.18 6.44 -23.00
N LEU A 8 37.94 6.50 -21.69
CA LEU A 8 37.31 5.43 -20.95
C LEU A 8 35.85 5.36 -21.38
N LEU A 9 35.54 4.40 -22.24
CA LEU A 9 34.18 3.93 -22.41
C LEU A 9 33.80 3.19 -21.11
N PHE A 10 33.05 3.87 -20.23
CA PHE A 10 32.25 3.21 -19.22
C PHE A 10 31.10 2.53 -19.95
N SER A 11 31.21 1.22 -20.19
CA SER A 11 30.07 0.38 -20.44
C SER A 11 29.24 0.40 -19.15
N ALA A 12 28.21 1.21 -19.12
CA ALA A 12 27.16 1.07 -18.12
C ALA A 12 26.50 -0.29 -18.36
N MET A 13 26.91 -1.31 -17.62
CA MET A 13 26.12 -2.51 -17.45
C MET A 13 24.87 -2.06 -16.67
N THR A 14 23.76 -1.95 -17.38
CA THR A 14 22.44 -1.76 -16.77
C THR A 14 22.06 -3.05 -16.06
N ALA A 15 22.21 -3.07 -14.79
CA ALA A 15 21.71 -4.13 -13.94
C ALA A 15 20.23 -3.84 -13.56
N THR A 16 19.45 -4.86 -13.41
CA THR A 16 18.00 -4.87 -13.49
C THR A 16 17.35 -5.50 -12.25
N THR A 17 16.12 -5.15 -11.93
CA THR A 17 15.47 -5.55 -10.68
C THR A 17 13.96 -5.79 -10.81
N ALA A 18 13.46 -6.72 -10.01
CA ALA A 18 12.07 -7.12 -9.86
C ALA A 18 11.37 -6.40 -8.68
N MET A 19 10.04 -6.37 -8.59
CA MET A 19 9.22 -5.94 -7.45
C MET A 19 8.56 -7.17 -6.84
N ALA A 20 8.50 -7.31 -5.51
CA ALA A 20 7.97 -8.52 -4.89
C ALA A 20 7.28 -8.26 -3.56
N VAL A 21 6.44 -9.23 -3.22
CA VAL A 21 5.84 -9.28 -1.88
C VAL A 21 6.92 -9.33 -0.78
N PRO A 22 6.68 -8.68 0.36
CA PRO A 22 7.53 -8.87 1.53
C PRO A 22 7.54 -10.33 1.97
N ALA A 23 8.58 -10.75 2.66
CA ALA A 23 8.67 -12.06 3.27
C ALA A 23 7.43 -12.36 4.10
N LEU A 24 6.93 -13.58 4.00
CA LEU A 24 5.93 -14.09 4.94
C LEU A 24 6.63 -14.40 6.27
N SER A 25 6.83 -13.36 7.06
CA SER A 25 7.65 -13.30 8.28
C SER A 25 7.05 -14.10 9.44
N GLN A 26 6.73 -15.38 9.24
CA GLN A 26 6.28 -16.24 10.31
C GLN A 26 7.46 -16.82 11.08
N TRP A 27 7.31 -16.87 12.40
CA TRP A 27 8.28 -17.55 13.27
C TRP A 27 8.20 -19.05 13.07
N PHE A 28 9.33 -19.69 12.74
CA PHE A 28 9.46 -21.14 12.68
C PHE A 28 10.56 -21.62 13.62
N THR A 29 10.55 -22.90 13.91
CA THR A 29 11.55 -23.55 14.75
C THR A 29 12.43 -24.44 13.90
N HIS A 30 13.74 -24.22 13.96
CA HIS A 30 14.75 -25.05 13.30
C HIS A 30 15.60 -25.79 14.34
N VAL A 31 15.89 -27.06 14.09
CA VAL A 31 16.78 -27.86 14.94
C VAL A 31 18.10 -28.02 14.21
N GLN A 32 19.16 -27.46 14.81
CA GLN A 32 20.52 -27.53 14.30
C GLN A 32 21.10 -28.97 14.45
N PRO A 33 22.16 -29.34 13.71
CA PRO A 33 22.77 -30.67 13.79
C PRO A 33 23.31 -31.04 15.18
N ASP A 34 23.68 -30.04 15.99
CA ASP A 34 24.13 -30.22 17.36
C ASP A 34 22.97 -30.40 18.38
N GLY A 35 21.72 -30.39 17.89
CA GLY A 35 20.50 -30.45 18.69
C GLY A 35 20.03 -29.13 19.26
N THR A 36 20.71 -28.01 18.99
CA THR A 36 20.26 -26.66 19.37
C THR A 36 19.02 -26.29 18.58
N THR A 37 18.05 -25.70 19.26
CA THR A 37 16.81 -25.25 18.65
C THR A 37 16.83 -23.72 18.49
N LEU A 38 16.68 -23.26 17.27
CA LEU A 38 16.57 -21.84 16.93
C LEU A 38 15.13 -21.49 16.58
N ARG A 39 14.66 -20.34 17.04
CA ARG A 39 13.41 -19.75 16.60
C ARG A 39 13.72 -18.56 15.71
N LEU A 40 13.32 -18.66 14.46
CA LEU A 40 13.76 -17.81 13.37
C LEU A 40 12.56 -17.26 12.59
N ARG A 41 12.73 -16.11 11.94
CA ARG A 41 11.85 -15.62 10.88
C ARG A 41 12.65 -15.03 9.74
N LEU A 42 12.09 -15.11 8.52
CA LEU A 42 12.59 -14.41 7.35
C LEU A 42 12.02 -12.98 7.35
N VAL A 43 12.85 -11.99 7.03
CA VAL A 43 12.48 -10.57 6.94
C VAL A 43 13.06 -10.00 5.65
N GLY A 44 12.33 -9.07 5.00
CA GLY A 44 12.78 -8.42 3.78
C GLY A 44 11.97 -8.83 2.55
N ASP A 45 12.58 -8.73 1.39
CA ASP A 45 12.01 -9.07 0.09
C ASP A 45 13.06 -9.67 -0.86
N GLU A 46 12.76 -9.74 -2.15
CA GLU A 46 13.66 -10.28 -3.18
C GLU A 46 14.95 -9.50 -3.33
N PHE A 47 14.99 -8.21 -2.95
CA PHE A 47 16.23 -7.42 -3.00
C PHE A 47 17.08 -7.63 -1.78
N PHE A 48 16.40 -7.70 -0.65
CA PHE A 48 17.05 -7.76 0.63
C PHE A 48 16.26 -8.58 1.64
N SER A 49 16.73 -9.80 1.92
CA SER A 49 16.16 -10.65 2.95
C SER A 49 17.25 -11.18 3.89
N TYR A 50 16.84 -11.46 5.11
CA TYR A 50 17.70 -12.03 6.16
C TYR A 50 16.86 -12.81 7.15
N TYR A 51 17.51 -13.70 7.90
CA TYR A 51 16.88 -14.34 9.05
C TYR A 51 17.24 -13.61 10.33
N GLU A 52 16.33 -13.61 11.31
CA GLU A 52 16.59 -13.11 12.65
C GLU A 52 15.97 -14.00 13.72
N THR A 53 16.61 -14.01 14.89
CA THR A 53 16.10 -14.65 16.11
C THR A 53 15.19 -13.71 16.89
N GLU A 54 14.49 -14.21 17.93
CA GLU A 54 13.59 -13.40 18.79
C GLU A 54 14.31 -12.27 19.55
N ASP A 55 15.62 -12.42 19.80
CA ASP A 55 16.45 -11.37 20.42
C ASP A 55 17.07 -10.40 19.40
N GLY A 56 16.79 -10.59 18.10
CA GLY A 56 17.25 -9.72 17.03
C GLY A 56 18.64 -10.07 16.50
N THR A 57 19.21 -11.25 16.86
CA THR A 57 20.46 -11.72 16.27
C THR A 57 20.24 -12.06 14.80
N LEU A 58 21.07 -11.47 13.92
CA LEU A 58 21.03 -11.76 12.49
C LEU A 58 21.66 -13.14 12.22
N MET A 59 20.98 -13.91 11.37
CA MET A 59 21.37 -15.27 11.01
C MET A 59 21.46 -15.40 9.49
N LYS A 60 22.41 -16.17 9.00
CA LYS A 60 22.46 -16.61 7.59
C LYS A 60 22.16 -18.10 7.50
N GLN A 61 21.48 -18.49 6.44
CA GLN A 61 21.32 -19.89 6.08
C GLN A 61 22.61 -20.41 5.44
N THR A 62 23.05 -21.58 5.86
CA THR A 62 24.21 -22.27 5.29
C THR A 62 23.77 -23.19 4.14
N ALA A 63 24.71 -23.61 3.28
CA ALA A 63 24.40 -24.45 2.12
C ALA A 63 23.74 -25.80 2.46
N ASP A 64 23.89 -26.28 3.68
CA ASP A 64 23.23 -27.48 4.19
C ASP A 64 21.90 -27.21 4.90
N GLY A 65 21.38 -25.96 4.77
CA GLY A 65 20.08 -25.56 5.28
C GLY A 65 20.04 -25.22 6.78
N ASN A 66 21.17 -25.18 7.46
CA ASN A 66 21.27 -24.77 8.86
C ASN A 66 21.43 -23.24 8.97
N TYR A 67 21.55 -22.72 10.19
CA TYR A 67 21.66 -21.28 10.44
C TYR A 67 22.82 -20.98 11.37
N GLU A 68 23.59 -19.94 11.04
CA GLU A 68 24.68 -19.46 11.89
C GLU A 68 24.60 -17.93 12.06
N PRO A 69 25.00 -17.41 13.25
CA PRO A 69 25.09 -15.97 13.45
C PRO A 69 26.03 -15.34 12.44
N THR A 70 25.70 -14.14 11.97
CA THR A 70 26.53 -13.43 11.01
C THR A 70 26.76 -11.99 11.43
N ASP A 71 28.03 -11.58 11.38
CA ASP A 71 28.51 -10.21 11.48
C ASP A 71 29.27 -9.80 10.19
N ASP A 72 29.23 -10.63 9.17
CA ASP A 72 29.81 -10.35 7.86
C ASP A 72 29.25 -9.06 7.29
N ASN A 73 30.13 -8.15 6.83
CA ASN A 73 29.73 -6.90 6.20
C ASN A 73 28.85 -7.12 4.95
N SER A 74 28.99 -8.23 4.24
CA SER A 74 28.08 -8.63 3.15
C SER A 74 26.65 -8.89 3.62
N TYR A 75 26.47 -9.13 4.90
CA TYR A 75 25.19 -9.32 5.57
C TYR A 75 24.82 -8.14 6.49
N SER A 76 25.63 -7.06 6.52
CA SER A 76 25.24 -5.89 7.29
C SER A 76 23.94 -5.32 6.71
N LEU A 77 22.99 -5.10 7.59
CA LEU A 77 21.68 -4.58 7.26
C LEU A 77 21.77 -3.25 6.48
N GLU A 78 22.73 -2.40 6.85
CA GLU A 78 22.99 -1.11 6.21
C GLU A 78 23.48 -1.27 4.77
N TRP A 79 24.46 -2.15 4.54
CA TRP A 79 24.99 -2.41 3.20
C TRP A 79 23.92 -2.97 2.27
N LYS A 80 23.12 -3.92 2.76
CA LYS A 80 22.07 -4.54 1.96
C LYS A 80 20.90 -3.58 1.69
N ARG A 81 20.55 -2.71 2.64
CA ARG A 81 19.60 -1.62 2.40
C ARG A 81 20.09 -0.69 1.30
N ALA A 82 21.39 -0.35 1.33
CA ALA A 82 22.01 0.47 0.28
C ALA A 82 21.98 -0.24 -1.07
N LEU A 83 22.25 -1.55 -1.11
CA LEU A 83 22.15 -2.36 -2.33
C LEU A 83 20.71 -2.42 -2.85
N ALA A 84 19.73 -2.70 -2.01
CA ALA A 84 18.32 -2.70 -2.37
C ALA A 84 17.89 -1.34 -2.92
N ALA A 85 18.32 -0.24 -2.29
CA ALA A 85 18.06 1.11 -2.78
C ALA A 85 18.71 1.38 -4.15
N ASP A 86 19.97 0.96 -4.35
CA ASP A 86 20.66 1.09 -5.65
C ASP A 86 19.97 0.27 -6.74
N LEU A 87 19.57 -0.95 -6.42
CA LEU A 87 18.85 -1.83 -7.33
C LEU A 87 17.46 -1.26 -7.67
N SER A 88 16.70 -0.78 -6.68
CA SER A 88 15.42 -0.13 -6.90
C SER A 88 15.53 1.15 -7.73
N GLN A 89 16.61 1.93 -7.56
CA GLN A 89 16.86 3.14 -8.35
C GLN A 89 17.02 2.84 -9.85
N ARG A 90 17.55 1.67 -10.19
CA ARG A 90 17.79 1.27 -11.58
C ARG A 90 16.52 0.85 -12.33
N ARG A 91 15.41 0.62 -11.61
CA ARG A 91 14.08 0.32 -12.19
C ARG A 91 13.46 1.44 -12.98
N ASN A 92 14.04 2.56 -12.95
CA ASN A 92 13.55 3.84 -13.39
C ASN A 92 12.66 3.81 -14.64
N GLU A 93 11.54 4.50 -14.57
CA GLU A 93 10.74 5.01 -15.69
C GLU A 93 9.46 4.27 -16.06
N ARG A 94 9.22 3.04 -15.56
CA ARG A 94 8.11 2.22 -16.01
C ARG A 94 6.78 2.49 -15.31
N ASN A 95 6.80 2.90 -14.07
CA ASN A 95 5.64 2.81 -13.16
C ASN A 95 4.84 4.11 -13.05
N SER A 96 4.58 4.79 -14.15
CA SER A 96 3.52 5.80 -14.18
C SER A 96 2.44 5.36 -15.16
N LEU A 97 1.21 5.25 -14.67
CA LEU A 97 0.06 5.00 -15.54
C LEU A 97 0.02 6.04 -16.67
N SER A 98 0.17 5.60 -17.92
CA SER A 98 -0.05 6.44 -19.08
C SER A 98 -1.49 6.96 -19.11
N PRO A 99 -1.80 8.06 -19.79
CA PRO A 99 -3.17 8.52 -19.96
C PRO A 99 -4.08 7.46 -20.63
N SER A 100 -3.56 6.71 -21.60
CA SER A 100 -4.27 5.61 -22.26
C SER A 100 -4.57 4.47 -21.31
N MET A 101 -3.59 4.07 -20.51
CA MET A 101 -3.78 3.04 -19.49
C MET A 101 -4.76 3.48 -18.39
N ARG A 102 -4.71 4.73 -17.92
CA ARG A 102 -5.72 5.28 -16.99
C ARG A 102 -7.12 5.20 -17.57
N GLN A 103 -7.28 5.49 -18.84
CA GLN A 103 -8.56 5.34 -19.52
C GLN A 103 -8.97 3.87 -19.59
N ALA A 104 -8.06 2.98 -19.98
CA ALA A 104 -8.34 1.56 -20.12
C ALA A 104 -8.80 0.89 -18.81
N ILE A 105 -8.22 1.26 -17.66
CA ILE A 105 -8.60 0.71 -16.35
C ILE A 105 -9.81 1.39 -15.71
N SER A 106 -10.40 2.41 -16.38
CA SER A 106 -11.52 3.20 -15.85
C SER A 106 -12.72 3.27 -16.79
N ASP A 107 -12.69 2.56 -17.92
CA ASP A 107 -13.73 2.61 -18.95
C ASP A 107 -14.92 1.67 -18.68
N GLY A 108 -14.85 0.83 -17.66
CA GLY A 108 -15.87 -0.15 -17.30
C GLY A 108 -15.99 -1.33 -18.26
N THR A 109 -15.08 -1.43 -19.23
CA THR A 109 -15.03 -2.60 -20.13
C THR A 109 -14.30 -3.76 -19.48
N ARG A 110 -14.64 -4.98 -19.91
CA ARG A 110 -13.97 -6.17 -19.41
C ARG A 110 -12.60 -6.32 -20.08
N LYS A 111 -11.57 -6.42 -19.26
CA LYS A 111 -10.19 -6.66 -19.69
C LYS A 111 -9.80 -8.10 -19.44
N LYS A 112 -8.96 -8.66 -20.32
CA LYS A 112 -8.39 -9.97 -20.12
C LYS A 112 -7.01 -9.89 -19.48
N GLY A 113 -6.71 -10.77 -18.52
CA GLY A 113 -5.37 -11.02 -18.00
C GLY A 113 -4.88 -12.37 -18.45
N LEU A 114 -3.58 -12.53 -18.72
CA LEU A 114 -2.96 -13.79 -19.09
C LEU A 114 -2.27 -14.42 -17.90
N VAL A 115 -2.70 -15.63 -17.52
CA VAL A 115 -2.08 -16.42 -16.45
C VAL A 115 -1.66 -17.77 -17.00
N ILE A 116 -0.40 -18.14 -16.77
CA ILE A 116 0.19 -19.38 -17.26
C ILE A 116 0.72 -20.20 -16.08
N ILE A 117 0.25 -21.42 -15.96
CA ILE A 117 0.76 -22.35 -14.94
C ILE A 117 1.99 -23.06 -15.47
N MET A 118 3.08 -22.99 -14.71
CA MET A 118 4.33 -23.67 -15.01
C MET A 118 4.70 -24.63 -13.87
N GLN A 119 5.12 -25.82 -14.22
CA GLN A 119 5.71 -26.80 -13.30
C GLN A 119 7.13 -27.14 -13.74
N PHE A 120 7.90 -27.74 -12.86
CA PHE A 120 9.30 -28.07 -13.13
C PHE A 120 9.52 -29.58 -13.25
N PRO A 121 10.60 -30.05 -13.89
CA PRO A 121 10.93 -31.47 -13.94
C PRO A 121 11.05 -32.13 -12.57
N ASP A 122 11.49 -31.35 -11.56
CA ASP A 122 11.68 -31.78 -10.16
C ASP A 122 10.50 -31.39 -9.24
N GLN A 123 9.58 -30.53 -9.68
CA GLN A 123 8.46 -30.06 -8.87
C GLN A 123 7.20 -29.93 -9.72
N ALA A 124 6.31 -30.89 -9.63
CA ALA A 124 4.97 -30.81 -10.23
C ALA A 124 4.05 -29.90 -9.41
N MET A 125 2.93 -29.48 -10.02
CA MET A 125 1.81 -28.89 -9.29
C MET A 125 1.33 -29.83 -8.19
N ARG A 126 0.69 -29.27 -7.15
CA ARG A 126 0.22 -30.00 -5.96
C ARG A 126 -0.60 -31.26 -6.30
N ASP A 127 -1.52 -31.10 -7.23
CA ASP A 127 -2.40 -32.18 -7.71
C ASP A 127 -3.08 -31.81 -9.05
N ASP A 128 -3.84 -32.75 -9.62
CA ASP A 128 -4.54 -32.57 -10.90
C ASP A 128 -5.66 -31.52 -10.84
N ASN A 129 -6.06 -31.07 -9.65
CA ASN A 129 -7.10 -30.05 -9.45
C ASN A 129 -6.55 -28.62 -9.42
N SER A 130 -5.24 -28.44 -9.35
CA SER A 130 -4.61 -27.11 -9.22
C SER A 130 -5.09 -26.11 -10.28
N TRP A 131 -5.37 -26.54 -11.51
CA TRP A 131 -5.93 -25.67 -12.53
C TRP A 131 -7.32 -25.14 -12.15
N ASN A 132 -8.21 -26.01 -11.66
CA ASN A 132 -9.56 -25.62 -11.26
C ASN A 132 -9.53 -24.67 -10.05
N ASP A 133 -8.66 -24.97 -9.07
CA ASP A 133 -8.48 -24.15 -7.87
C ASP A 133 -8.01 -22.76 -8.26
N TRP A 134 -7.00 -22.64 -9.12
CA TRP A 134 -6.51 -21.35 -9.60
C TRP A 134 -7.53 -20.63 -10.48
N ASN A 135 -8.28 -21.34 -11.31
CA ASN A 135 -9.35 -20.70 -12.09
C ASN A 135 -10.45 -20.12 -11.20
N ALA A 136 -10.80 -20.82 -10.11
CA ALA A 136 -11.76 -20.31 -9.12
C ALA A 136 -11.20 -19.09 -8.37
N ILE A 137 -9.95 -19.17 -7.88
CA ILE A 137 -9.25 -18.05 -7.21
C ILE A 137 -9.23 -16.80 -8.10
N LEU A 138 -9.03 -16.96 -9.41
CA LEU A 138 -8.91 -15.86 -10.35
C LEU A 138 -10.28 -15.28 -10.76
N ASN A 139 -11.25 -16.14 -11.10
CA ASN A 139 -12.39 -15.75 -11.92
C ASN A 139 -13.77 -15.97 -11.28
N GLU A 140 -13.90 -16.82 -10.25
CA GLU A 140 -15.22 -17.17 -9.70
C GLU A 140 -15.86 -15.98 -8.99
N ASP A 141 -17.02 -15.54 -9.47
CA ASP A 141 -17.77 -14.47 -8.82
C ASP A 141 -18.37 -14.95 -7.49
N GLY A 142 -17.99 -14.28 -6.40
CA GLY A 142 -18.39 -14.66 -5.04
C GLY A 142 -17.58 -15.81 -4.44
N PHE A 143 -16.37 -16.08 -4.93
CA PHE A 143 -15.44 -17.05 -4.33
C PHE A 143 -15.28 -16.81 -2.81
N SER A 144 -15.35 -17.88 -2.01
CA SER A 144 -15.39 -17.74 -0.54
C SER A 144 -14.61 -18.81 0.21
N GLU A 145 -13.86 -19.66 -0.48
CA GLU A 145 -13.02 -20.67 0.17
C GLU A 145 -11.98 -20.01 1.09
N ASN A 146 -11.60 -20.72 2.15
CA ASN A 146 -10.65 -20.24 3.17
C ASN A 146 -11.00 -18.86 3.75
N TYR A 147 -12.31 -18.53 3.79
CA TYR A 147 -12.81 -17.24 4.26
C TYR A 147 -12.38 -16.04 3.41
N ALA A 148 -12.09 -16.24 2.13
CA ALA A 148 -11.89 -15.17 1.17
C ALA A 148 -13.15 -14.29 1.06
N ALA A 149 -12.96 -13.02 0.76
CA ALA A 149 -14.07 -12.09 0.52
C ALA A 149 -14.53 -12.11 -0.95
N GLY A 150 -13.81 -12.79 -1.81
CA GLY A 150 -14.05 -12.93 -3.25
C GLY A 150 -12.83 -13.49 -3.96
N SER A 151 -12.91 -13.60 -5.28
CA SER A 151 -11.79 -13.93 -6.17
C SER A 151 -10.95 -12.70 -6.53
N VAL A 152 -9.89 -12.87 -7.31
CA VAL A 152 -9.12 -11.76 -7.90
C VAL A 152 -10.03 -10.85 -8.74
N TYR A 153 -10.95 -11.42 -9.53
CA TYR A 153 -11.97 -10.66 -10.24
C TYR A 153 -12.80 -9.78 -9.29
N ASN A 154 -13.29 -10.34 -8.19
CA ASN A 154 -14.06 -9.59 -7.20
C ASN A 154 -13.21 -8.50 -6.55
N TYR A 155 -11.94 -8.80 -6.24
CA TYR A 155 -11.04 -7.83 -5.63
C TYR A 155 -10.94 -6.56 -6.49
N PHE A 156 -10.48 -6.67 -7.73
CA PHE A 156 -10.29 -5.50 -8.60
C PHE A 156 -11.61 -4.80 -8.98
N LYS A 157 -12.70 -5.54 -9.14
CA LYS A 157 -14.04 -4.99 -9.31
C LYS A 157 -14.44 -4.10 -8.13
N ASP A 158 -14.23 -4.58 -6.90
CA ASP A 158 -14.59 -3.85 -5.68
C ASP A 158 -13.65 -2.65 -5.44
N GLN A 159 -12.32 -2.81 -5.67
CA GLN A 159 -11.39 -1.71 -5.49
C GLN A 159 -11.65 -0.56 -6.47
N SER A 160 -12.06 -0.88 -7.69
CA SER A 160 -12.35 0.09 -8.75
C SER A 160 -13.80 0.59 -8.78
N ASN A 161 -14.67 0.15 -7.86
CA ASN A 161 -16.11 0.39 -7.93
C ASN A 161 -16.73 -0.06 -9.27
N GLY A 162 -16.22 -1.16 -9.85
CA GLY A 162 -16.66 -1.73 -11.12
C GLY A 162 -16.06 -1.07 -12.36
N ALA A 163 -15.12 -0.15 -12.23
CA ALA A 163 -14.44 0.48 -13.37
C ALA A 163 -13.45 -0.47 -14.06
N LEU A 164 -12.79 -1.35 -13.31
CA LEU A 164 -11.91 -2.40 -13.83
C LEU A 164 -12.55 -3.78 -13.61
N LEU A 165 -12.93 -4.43 -14.71
CA LEU A 165 -13.51 -5.76 -14.72
C LEU A 165 -12.53 -6.73 -15.38
N LEU A 166 -11.81 -7.52 -14.58
CA LEU A 166 -10.81 -8.47 -15.07
C LEU A 166 -11.43 -9.85 -15.32
N ASN A 167 -10.93 -10.55 -16.33
CA ASN A 167 -11.18 -11.96 -16.58
C ASN A 167 -9.87 -12.60 -17.03
N PHE A 168 -9.44 -13.63 -16.33
CA PHE A 168 -8.15 -14.24 -16.59
C PHE A 168 -8.29 -15.47 -17.46
N ASP A 169 -7.57 -15.48 -18.59
CA ASP A 169 -7.35 -16.69 -19.36
C ASP A 169 -6.22 -17.48 -18.69
N LEU A 170 -6.55 -18.66 -18.15
CA LEU A 170 -5.62 -19.55 -17.43
C LEU A 170 -5.24 -20.73 -18.31
N LEU A 171 -3.93 -20.89 -18.60
CA LEU A 171 -3.40 -21.96 -19.43
C LEU A 171 -2.35 -22.78 -18.68
N GLY A 172 -2.20 -24.03 -19.04
CA GLY A 172 -1.22 -24.95 -18.45
C GLY A 172 -1.90 -26.09 -17.67
N PRO A 173 -1.16 -26.84 -16.83
CA PRO A 173 0.28 -26.63 -16.56
C PRO A 173 1.17 -27.04 -17.76
N PHE A 174 2.25 -26.28 -17.95
CA PHE A 174 3.35 -26.64 -18.86
C PHE A 174 4.58 -26.95 -18.02
N THR A 175 5.46 -27.82 -18.54
CA THR A 175 6.71 -28.16 -17.85
C THR A 175 7.85 -27.30 -18.38
N ALA A 176 8.54 -26.63 -17.48
CA ALA A 176 9.72 -25.84 -17.77
C ALA A 176 10.93 -26.69 -18.21
N ASP A 177 11.87 -26.11 -18.91
CA ASP A 177 13.03 -26.82 -19.47
C ASP A 177 14.02 -27.25 -18.37
N HIS A 178 14.08 -26.52 -17.23
CA HIS A 178 15.01 -26.74 -16.14
C HIS A 178 14.31 -27.00 -14.80
N GLU A 179 15.06 -27.53 -13.83
CA GLU A 179 14.64 -27.68 -12.44
C GLU A 179 14.37 -26.32 -11.80
N ARG A 180 13.52 -26.28 -10.76
CA ARG A 180 13.10 -25.03 -10.09
C ARG A 180 14.27 -24.19 -9.60
N SER A 181 15.31 -24.85 -9.02
CA SER A 181 16.50 -24.18 -8.51
C SER A 181 17.29 -23.41 -9.56
N TYR A 182 17.20 -23.78 -10.85
CA TYR A 182 17.81 -23.02 -11.93
C TYR A 182 17.22 -21.62 -12.03
N TYR A 183 15.89 -21.52 -11.99
CA TYR A 183 15.18 -20.24 -12.16
C TYR A 183 15.28 -19.36 -10.91
N GLY A 184 15.35 -19.98 -9.71
CA GLY A 184 15.47 -19.27 -8.43
C GLY A 184 16.91 -19.09 -7.96
N THR A 185 17.92 -19.46 -8.75
CA THR A 185 19.33 -19.27 -8.38
C THR A 185 19.62 -17.81 -8.10
N ASN A 186 20.12 -17.54 -6.89
CA ASN A 186 20.55 -16.22 -6.47
C ASN A 186 22.00 -15.95 -6.92
N GLY A 187 22.17 -15.02 -7.84
CA GLY A 187 23.46 -14.60 -8.32
C GLY A 187 24.13 -13.54 -7.44
N ARG A 188 25.26 -13.09 -7.89
CA ARG A 188 26.05 -12.08 -7.15
C ARG A 188 25.34 -10.71 -7.08
N ASN A 189 24.58 -10.37 -8.12
CA ASN A 189 23.97 -9.05 -8.29
C ASN A 189 22.45 -9.09 -8.33
N TYR A 190 21.86 -10.29 -8.45
CA TYR A 190 20.42 -10.49 -8.58
C TYR A 190 20.02 -11.73 -7.81
N LYS A 191 18.83 -11.67 -7.22
CA LYS A 191 18.06 -12.87 -6.90
C LYS A 191 17.34 -13.34 -8.15
N ASP A 192 17.05 -14.64 -8.20
CA ASP A 192 16.29 -15.26 -9.29
C ASP A 192 16.85 -14.94 -10.68
N GLU A 193 18.17 -15.17 -10.90
CA GLU A 193 18.89 -14.77 -12.11
C GLU A 193 18.24 -15.24 -13.41
N HIS A 194 17.47 -16.32 -13.39
CA HIS A 194 16.84 -16.91 -14.57
C HIS A 194 15.30 -16.90 -14.55
N ALA A 195 14.67 -16.21 -13.60
CA ALA A 195 13.21 -16.16 -13.47
C ALA A 195 12.52 -15.63 -14.74
N TYR A 196 13.12 -14.65 -15.42
CA TYR A 196 12.63 -14.13 -16.69
C TYR A 196 12.63 -15.18 -17.82
N GLU A 197 13.50 -16.19 -17.76
CA GLU A 197 13.54 -17.29 -18.75
C GLU A 197 12.31 -18.19 -18.58
N LEU A 198 11.90 -18.48 -17.34
CA LEU A 198 10.64 -19.20 -17.06
C LEU A 198 9.45 -18.48 -17.71
N VAL A 199 9.40 -17.17 -17.60
CA VAL A 199 8.33 -16.36 -18.23
C VAL A 199 8.39 -16.43 -19.76
N ALA A 200 9.60 -16.40 -20.33
CA ALA A 200 9.78 -16.53 -21.77
C ALA A 200 9.32 -17.91 -22.28
N GLU A 201 9.67 -18.98 -21.57
CA GLU A 201 9.21 -20.35 -21.86
C GLU A 201 7.68 -20.45 -21.76
N ALA A 202 7.07 -19.89 -20.70
CA ALA A 202 5.64 -19.84 -20.51
C ALA A 202 4.94 -19.15 -21.69
N CYS A 203 5.43 -17.97 -22.10
CA CYS A 203 4.88 -17.25 -23.24
C CYS A 203 5.05 -18.03 -24.57
N GLN A 204 6.17 -18.71 -24.78
CA GLN A 204 6.36 -19.58 -25.95
C GLN A 204 5.42 -20.78 -25.95
N ALA A 205 5.11 -21.37 -24.80
CA ALA A 205 4.19 -22.51 -24.69
C ALA A 205 2.74 -22.16 -25.08
N VAL A 206 2.36 -20.87 -24.98
CA VAL A 206 1.01 -20.42 -25.29
C VAL A 206 0.89 -19.58 -26.56
N LYS A 207 1.98 -19.27 -27.28
CA LYS A 207 1.98 -18.34 -28.42
C LYS A 207 1.01 -18.67 -29.55
N ASP A 208 0.70 -19.93 -29.73
CA ASP A 208 -0.24 -20.41 -30.76
C ASP A 208 -1.63 -20.73 -30.18
N LYS A 209 -1.86 -20.41 -28.90
CA LYS A 209 -3.11 -20.73 -28.20
C LYS A 209 -3.91 -19.47 -27.83
N VAL A 210 -3.27 -18.30 -27.81
CA VAL A 210 -3.89 -17.02 -27.47
C VAL A 210 -3.49 -15.94 -28.47
N ASP A 211 -4.33 -14.90 -28.58
CA ASP A 211 -3.94 -13.66 -29.25
C ASP A 211 -3.45 -12.68 -28.19
N PHE A 212 -2.16 -12.36 -28.21
CA PHE A 212 -1.57 -11.42 -27.23
C PHE A 212 -2.18 -10.01 -27.31
N GLY A 213 -2.83 -9.66 -28.43
CA GLY A 213 -3.59 -8.41 -28.53
C GLY A 213 -4.81 -8.31 -27.63
N ASP A 214 -5.33 -9.44 -27.13
CA ASP A 214 -6.42 -9.45 -26.15
C ASP A 214 -5.97 -8.89 -24.77
N TYR A 215 -4.67 -8.86 -24.51
CA TYR A 215 -4.04 -8.42 -23.25
C TYR A 215 -3.33 -7.07 -23.37
N ASP A 216 -3.39 -6.42 -24.52
CA ASP A 216 -2.95 -5.05 -24.78
C ASP A 216 -4.17 -4.12 -24.61
N TRP A 217 -4.34 -3.60 -23.39
CA TRP A 217 -5.59 -2.94 -23.00
C TRP A 217 -5.73 -1.53 -23.56
N ASP A 218 -4.62 -0.86 -23.81
CA ASP A 218 -4.59 0.54 -24.28
C ASP A 218 -4.15 0.68 -25.74
N GLY A 219 -3.80 -0.44 -26.39
CA GLY A 219 -3.50 -0.50 -27.82
C GLY A 219 -2.12 0.02 -28.20
N ASP A 220 -1.17 0.04 -27.28
CA ASP A 220 0.19 0.55 -27.50
C ASP A 220 1.16 -0.51 -28.07
N GLY A 221 0.68 -1.74 -28.23
CA GLY A 221 1.44 -2.89 -28.73
C GLY A 221 2.21 -3.63 -27.64
N GLN A 222 1.98 -3.30 -26.36
CA GLN A 222 2.52 -4.02 -25.23
C GLN A 222 1.41 -4.77 -24.49
N VAL A 223 1.74 -5.94 -23.97
CA VAL A 223 0.89 -6.70 -23.06
C VAL A 223 1.10 -6.13 -21.67
N GLU A 224 0.03 -5.76 -20.96
CA GLU A 224 0.12 -5.08 -19.67
C GLU A 224 0.84 -5.90 -18.62
N GLN A 225 0.47 -7.17 -18.49
CA GLN A 225 1.20 -8.09 -17.62
C GLN A 225 0.91 -9.55 -17.98
N VAL A 226 1.94 -10.36 -17.99
CA VAL A 226 1.83 -11.83 -17.97
C VAL A 226 2.10 -12.31 -16.56
N VAL A 227 1.23 -13.13 -16.00
CA VAL A 227 1.43 -13.76 -14.70
C VAL A 227 1.75 -15.23 -14.88
N VAL A 228 2.81 -15.70 -14.26
CA VAL A 228 3.15 -17.12 -14.20
C VAL A 228 2.92 -17.63 -12.79
N VAL A 229 2.04 -18.62 -12.65
CA VAL A 229 1.89 -19.38 -11.42
C VAL A 229 2.82 -20.59 -11.48
N PHE A 230 3.85 -20.60 -10.64
CA PHE A 230 4.83 -21.69 -10.62
C PHE A 230 4.55 -22.71 -9.53
N ALA A 231 4.84 -23.98 -9.81
CA ALA A 231 4.59 -25.11 -8.91
C ALA A 231 5.39 -25.01 -7.61
N GLY A 232 4.75 -25.36 -6.51
CA GLY A 232 5.33 -25.39 -5.19
C GLY A 232 5.31 -24.03 -4.48
N SER A 233 6.14 -23.89 -3.44
CA SER A 233 6.24 -22.71 -2.57
C SER A 233 7.39 -21.80 -2.99
N GLY A 234 7.34 -20.51 -2.65
CA GLY A 234 8.38 -19.52 -2.95
C GLY A 234 9.45 -19.38 -1.85
N GLU A 235 10.58 -18.73 -2.19
CA GLU A 235 11.64 -18.36 -1.23
C GLU A 235 11.12 -17.42 -0.13
N ASN A 236 10.11 -16.60 -0.42
CA ASN A 236 9.51 -15.62 0.51
C ASN A 236 8.87 -16.24 1.77
N VAL A 237 8.75 -17.56 1.83
CA VAL A 237 8.21 -18.27 2.98
C VAL A 237 9.35 -18.66 3.94
N SER A 238 9.23 -18.27 5.20
CA SER A 238 10.25 -18.57 6.22
C SER A 238 10.60 -20.05 6.27
N GLY A 239 11.90 -20.36 6.17
CA GLY A 239 12.44 -21.72 6.21
C GLY A 239 12.55 -22.41 4.85
N ASN A 240 12.10 -21.82 3.77
CA ASN A 240 12.30 -22.36 2.43
C ASN A 240 13.74 -22.14 1.92
N PRO A 241 14.23 -22.99 1.00
CA PRO A 241 15.54 -22.80 0.37
C PRO A 241 15.67 -21.50 -0.39
N SER A 242 16.85 -20.90 -0.33
CA SER A 242 17.18 -19.65 -1.02
C SER A 242 17.39 -19.80 -2.54
N GLU A 243 17.36 -21.02 -3.06
CA GLU A 243 17.37 -21.30 -4.50
C GLU A 243 15.95 -21.43 -5.07
N TRP A 244 14.91 -21.16 -4.29
CA TRP A 244 13.55 -21.14 -4.78
C TRP A 244 13.20 -19.73 -5.27
N ILE A 245 12.30 -19.67 -6.26
CA ILE A 245 11.87 -18.39 -6.83
C ILE A 245 11.14 -17.58 -5.76
N TRP A 246 11.52 -16.32 -5.58
CA TRP A 246 10.76 -15.35 -4.81
C TRP A 246 9.59 -14.83 -5.67
N PRO A 247 8.32 -14.89 -5.23
CA PRO A 247 7.22 -14.26 -5.95
C PRO A 247 7.48 -12.76 -6.13
N HIS A 248 7.41 -12.28 -7.39
CA HIS A 248 7.75 -10.90 -7.70
C HIS A 248 7.16 -10.43 -9.04
N GLU A 249 7.04 -9.11 -9.19
CA GLU A 249 6.82 -8.44 -10.47
C GLU A 249 8.15 -7.91 -11.01
N SER A 250 8.37 -8.00 -12.31
CA SER A 250 9.56 -7.48 -12.97
C SER A 250 9.37 -7.20 -14.46
N SER A 251 10.46 -6.86 -15.15
CA SER A 251 10.43 -6.56 -16.57
C SER A 251 11.47 -7.33 -17.37
N MET A 252 11.03 -7.87 -18.50
CA MET A 252 11.90 -8.53 -19.49
C MET A 252 12.99 -7.60 -20.05
N ILE A 253 12.73 -6.28 -20.13
CA ILE A 253 13.69 -5.31 -20.69
C ILE A 253 15.01 -5.23 -19.92
N TYR A 254 15.04 -5.78 -18.74
CA TYR A 254 16.22 -5.76 -17.90
C TYR A 254 17.24 -6.85 -18.25
N PHE A 255 16.84 -7.87 -18.94
CA PHE A 255 17.66 -9.07 -19.16
C PHE A 255 18.06 -9.26 -20.62
N PRO A 256 19.30 -9.65 -20.92
CA PRO A 256 19.68 -10.10 -22.25
C PRO A 256 18.95 -11.40 -22.64
N PRO A 257 18.52 -11.59 -23.88
CA PRO A 257 18.65 -10.66 -25.01
C PRO A 257 17.54 -9.61 -25.10
N TYR A 258 16.55 -9.62 -24.20
CA TYR A 258 15.32 -8.84 -24.31
C TYR A 258 15.52 -7.34 -24.11
N ASN A 259 16.60 -6.92 -23.46
CA ASN A 259 16.99 -5.52 -23.35
C ASN A 259 17.27 -4.85 -24.70
N GLN A 260 17.69 -5.63 -25.71
CA GLN A 260 17.96 -5.12 -27.06
C GLN A 260 16.68 -4.94 -27.88
N THR A 261 15.63 -5.70 -27.57
CA THR A 261 14.34 -5.66 -28.24
C THR A 261 13.26 -4.93 -27.46
N GLN A 262 13.62 -4.38 -26.30
CA GLN A 262 12.70 -3.74 -25.34
C GLN A 262 11.58 -4.69 -24.88
N GLY A 263 11.91 -5.95 -24.62
CA GLY A 263 11.02 -6.98 -24.14
C GLY A 263 11.01 -8.25 -24.99
N LEU A 264 10.24 -9.24 -24.58
CA LEU A 264 9.97 -10.45 -25.35
C LEU A 264 8.96 -10.14 -26.47
N VAL A 265 9.33 -10.37 -27.71
CA VAL A 265 8.46 -10.11 -28.87
C VAL A 265 7.78 -11.41 -29.32
N ILE A 266 6.45 -11.43 -29.34
CA ILE A 266 5.64 -12.51 -29.90
C ILE A 266 4.69 -11.91 -30.94
N GLY A 267 4.88 -12.29 -32.21
CA GLY A 267 4.15 -11.68 -33.31
C GLY A 267 4.45 -10.17 -33.40
N LYS A 268 3.42 -9.36 -33.20
CA LYS A 268 3.54 -7.88 -33.22
C LYS A 268 3.50 -7.25 -31.82
N HIS A 269 3.28 -8.07 -30.78
CA HIS A 269 3.15 -7.57 -29.41
C HIS A 269 4.44 -7.79 -28.61
N ARG A 270 4.67 -6.93 -27.65
CA ARG A 270 5.79 -7.00 -26.71
C ARG A 270 5.29 -7.34 -25.33
N ILE A 271 5.96 -8.28 -24.68
CA ILE A 271 5.79 -8.57 -23.27
C ILE A 271 6.96 -7.92 -22.57
N THR A 272 6.69 -6.85 -21.83
CA THR A 272 7.69 -6.10 -21.07
C THR A 272 7.59 -6.39 -19.58
N THR A 273 6.39 -6.55 -19.07
CA THR A 273 6.07 -6.72 -17.65
C THR A 273 5.59 -8.14 -17.38
N TYR A 274 6.04 -8.73 -16.29
CA TYR A 274 5.59 -10.03 -15.84
C TYR A 274 5.50 -10.10 -14.32
N ALA A 275 4.70 -11.03 -13.80
CA ALA A 275 4.71 -11.41 -12.40
C ALA A 275 4.88 -12.92 -12.24
N LEU A 276 5.52 -13.33 -11.16
CA LEU A 276 5.69 -14.71 -10.72
C LEU A 276 4.98 -14.88 -9.38
N VAL A 277 4.11 -15.87 -9.28
CA VAL A 277 3.34 -16.17 -8.07
C VAL A 277 3.50 -17.66 -7.75
N SER A 278 3.79 -17.99 -6.51
CA SER A 278 3.91 -19.39 -6.09
C SER A 278 2.52 -20.04 -5.98
N GLU A 279 2.42 -21.32 -6.39
CA GLU A 279 1.21 -22.10 -6.15
C GLU A 279 0.89 -22.24 -4.67
N LEU A 280 1.92 -22.48 -3.86
CA LEU A 280 1.80 -22.82 -2.46
C LEU A 280 2.48 -21.79 -1.55
N THR A 281 1.98 -21.68 -0.32
CA THR A 281 2.67 -21.01 0.78
C THR A 281 3.33 -22.05 1.70
N PHE A 282 2.62 -22.59 2.68
CA PHE A 282 3.15 -23.55 3.65
C PHE A 282 2.74 -24.98 3.29
N GLY A 283 3.72 -25.84 3.03
CA GLY A 283 3.47 -27.25 2.76
C GLY A 283 2.62 -27.46 1.51
N THR A 284 1.38 -27.89 1.67
CA THR A 284 0.41 -28.13 0.60
C THR A 284 -0.70 -27.08 0.49
N ASN A 285 -0.60 -25.98 1.26
CA ASN A 285 -1.62 -24.93 1.25
C ASN A 285 -1.41 -24.00 0.05
N LEU A 286 -2.48 -23.75 -0.70
CA LEU A 286 -2.48 -22.76 -1.76
C LEU A 286 -2.15 -21.37 -1.21
N SER A 287 -1.45 -20.57 -1.99
CA SER A 287 -0.98 -19.25 -1.58
C SER A 287 -2.08 -18.19 -1.43
N GLY A 288 -3.31 -18.51 -1.84
CA GLY A 288 -4.41 -17.54 -1.86
C GLY A 288 -4.27 -16.53 -2.99
N LEU A 289 -5.04 -15.43 -2.88
CA LEU A 289 -5.07 -14.40 -3.94
C LEU A 289 -4.26 -13.14 -3.60
N GLY A 290 -3.79 -13.00 -2.35
CA GLY A 290 -3.19 -11.75 -1.89
C GLY A 290 -1.89 -11.40 -2.58
N THR A 291 -0.97 -12.37 -2.74
CA THR A 291 0.27 -12.19 -3.51
C THR A 291 -0.05 -11.86 -4.96
N PHE A 292 -1.00 -12.56 -5.58
CA PHE A 292 -1.42 -12.26 -6.94
C PHE A 292 -1.93 -10.82 -7.09
N CYS A 293 -2.81 -10.38 -6.19
CA CYS A 293 -3.35 -9.03 -6.21
C CYS A 293 -2.26 -7.97 -6.00
N HIS A 294 -1.27 -8.23 -5.15
CA HIS A 294 -0.13 -7.35 -4.92
C HIS A 294 0.72 -7.21 -6.20
N GLU A 295 1.22 -8.32 -6.74
CA GLU A 295 2.06 -8.30 -7.95
C GLU A 295 1.32 -7.73 -9.16
N PHE A 296 0.03 -8.05 -9.29
CA PHE A 296 -0.77 -7.49 -10.38
C PHE A 296 -1.02 -5.98 -10.22
N SER A 297 -1.05 -5.46 -9.00
CA SER A 297 -1.21 -4.02 -8.74
C SER A 297 -0.01 -3.19 -9.19
N HIS A 298 1.17 -3.81 -9.31
CA HIS A 298 2.33 -3.14 -9.90
C HIS A 298 2.13 -2.81 -11.36
N CYS A 299 1.38 -3.60 -12.14
CA CYS A 299 1.03 -3.23 -13.52
C CYS A 299 0.11 -2.02 -13.59
N LEU A 300 -0.60 -1.71 -12.51
CA LEU A 300 -1.37 -0.47 -12.35
C LEU A 300 -0.50 0.71 -11.87
N GLY A 301 0.82 0.55 -11.80
CA GLY A 301 1.79 1.57 -11.42
C GLY A 301 1.92 1.85 -9.93
N LEU A 302 1.34 1.02 -9.07
CA LEU A 302 1.47 1.18 -7.62
C LEU A 302 2.82 0.65 -7.13
N PRO A 303 3.59 1.44 -6.36
CA PRO A 303 4.84 0.97 -5.75
C PRO A 303 4.58 0.24 -4.45
N ASP A 304 5.64 -0.39 -3.90
CA ASP A 304 5.63 -0.93 -2.55
C ASP A 304 5.61 0.17 -1.49
N PHE A 305 4.82 -0.07 -0.43
CA PHE A 305 4.72 0.82 0.72
C PHE A 305 5.29 0.22 2.01
N TYR A 306 5.85 -0.98 1.97
CA TYR A 306 6.64 -1.50 3.07
C TYR A 306 8.03 -0.85 3.15
N THR A 307 8.84 -1.22 4.10
CA THR A 307 10.15 -0.59 4.36
C THR A 307 11.17 -1.61 4.85
N TYR A 308 12.43 -1.37 4.53
CA TYR A 308 13.58 -2.09 5.08
C TYR A 308 14.11 -1.47 6.39
N THR A 309 13.47 -0.42 6.90
CA THR A 309 14.02 0.36 8.02
C THR A 309 13.64 -0.18 9.40
N GLY A 310 12.83 -1.24 9.44
CA GLY A 310 12.38 -1.86 10.69
C GLY A 310 11.23 -1.14 11.39
N ILE A 311 10.72 -0.03 10.81
CA ILE A 311 9.46 0.58 11.20
C ILE A 311 8.32 0.00 10.36
N ASP A 312 7.12 -0.08 10.91
CA ASP A 312 5.93 -0.44 10.15
C ASP A 312 5.27 0.85 9.64
N THR A 313 5.20 1.00 8.32
CA THR A 313 4.67 2.20 7.68
C THR A 313 3.19 2.08 7.37
N MET A 314 2.81 1.14 6.49
CA MET A 314 1.43 0.89 6.08
C MET A 314 0.92 -0.45 6.63
N GLY A 315 1.82 -1.41 6.86
CA GLY A 315 1.56 -2.70 7.49
C GLY A 315 0.42 -3.49 6.87
N ASP A 316 -0.30 -4.20 7.73
CA ASP A 316 -1.41 -5.06 7.34
C ASP A 316 -2.66 -4.28 6.87
N TYR A 317 -2.61 -2.95 6.82
CA TYR A 317 -3.71 -2.11 6.32
C TYR A 317 -3.66 -1.84 4.82
N ASP A 318 -2.58 -2.21 4.15
CA ASP A 318 -2.33 -1.86 2.75
C ASP A 318 -1.87 -3.07 1.94
N LEU A 319 -2.48 -3.29 0.78
CA LEU A 319 -2.12 -4.39 -0.13
C LEU A 319 -0.66 -4.32 -0.56
N MET A 320 -0.14 -3.11 -0.84
CA MET A 320 1.24 -2.88 -1.30
C MET A 320 2.24 -2.82 -0.14
N ALA A 321 1.83 -3.31 1.04
CA ALA A 321 2.65 -3.59 2.20
C ALA A 321 2.33 -5.02 2.69
N SER A 322 2.21 -5.27 4.00
CA SER A 322 1.95 -6.62 4.52
C SER A 322 0.47 -7.05 4.42
N GLY A 323 -0.43 -6.17 4.00
CA GLY A 323 -1.87 -6.45 3.90
C GLY A 323 -2.25 -7.49 2.85
N ASN A 324 -1.35 -7.81 1.92
CA ASN A 324 -1.48 -8.93 0.98
C ASN A 324 -1.49 -10.30 1.69
N HIS A 325 -0.83 -10.40 2.86
CA HIS A 325 -0.74 -11.63 3.66
C HIS A 325 -1.91 -11.83 4.62
N ASN A 326 -2.84 -10.89 4.72
CA ASN A 326 -4.00 -11.01 5.60
C ASN A 326 -4.76 -12.32 5.35
N ASN A 327 -5.12 -13.02 6.46
CA ASN A 327 -5.73 -14.34 6.41
C ASN A 327 -4.92 -15.35 5.57
N ASN A 328 -3.59 -15.36 5.72
CA ASN A 328 -2.67 -16.19 4.92
C ASN A 328 -2.84 -16.00 3.40
N GLY A 329 -3.06 -14.77 2.95
CA GLY A 329 -3.23 -14.41 1.54
C GLY A 329 -4.65 -14.60 0.98
N TRP A 330 -5.62 -15.07 1.78
CA TRP A 330 -6.97 -15.32 1.29
C TRP A 330 -7.90 -14.10 1.35
N CYS A 331 -7.55 -13.09 2.12
CA CYS A 331 -8.37 -11.89 2.27
C CYS A 331 -7.47 -10.65 2.41
N PRO A 332 -6.83 -10.22 1.32
CA PRO A 332 -5.95 -9.06 1.33
C PRO A 332 -6.71 -7.79 1.70
N ALA A 333 -6.00 -6.79 2.23
CA ALA A 333 -6.58 -5.50 2.59
C ALA A 333 -7.17 -4.77 1.37
N ASN A 334 -8.21 -3.97 1.60
CA ASN A 334 -8.70 -3.03 0.56
C ASN A 334 -7.59 -2.07 0.11
N TYR A 335 -7.71 -1.60 -1.12
CA TYR A 335 -6.98 -0.41 -1.55
C TYR A 335 -7.33 0.76 -0.64
N THR A 336 -6.32 1.51 -0.24
CA THR A 336 -6.47 2.78 0.46
C THR A 336 -7.07 3.85 -0.48
N ALA A 337 -7.54 4.96 0.09
CA ALA A 337 -7.98 6.11 -0.70
C ALA A 337 -6.87 6.61 -1.65
N TYR A 338 -5.60 6.50 -1.24
CA TYR A 338 -4.46 6.85 -2.08
C TYR A 338 -4.39 5.99 -3.35
N GLN A 339 -4.44 4.67 -3.20
CA GLN A 339 -4.35 3.73 -4.33
C GLN A 339 -5.51 3.92 -5.31
N LYS A 340 -6.73 4.10 -4.79
CA LYS A 340 -7.92 4.41 -5.60
C LYS A 340 -7.78 5.77 -6.32
N MET A 341 -7.23 6.78 -5.65
CA MET A 341 -6.95 8.10 -6.23
C MET A 341 -5.87 8.01 -7.32
N TYR A 342 -4.80 7.27 -7.06
CA TYR A 342 -3.71 7.05 -8.01
C TYR A 342 -4.20 6.38 -9.30
N CYS A 343 -5.03 5.37 -9.20
CA CYS A 343 -5.67 4.71 -10.35
C CYS A 343 -6.76 5.56 -11.04
N GLY A 344 -7.17 6.68 -10.45
CA GLY A 344 -8.23 7.53 -11.01
C GLY A 344 -9.65 7.04 -10.71
N TRP A 345 -9.82 6.11 -9.79
CA TRP A 345 -11.12 5.52 -9.41
C TRP A 345 -11.86 6.28 -8.32
N TYR A 346 -11.17 7.17 -7.62
CA TYR A 346 -11.72 7.95 -6.52
C TYR A 346 -11.04 9.31 -6.39
N THR A 347 -11.78 10.31 -5.93
CA THR A 347 -11.25 11.64 -5.61
C THR A 347 -11.63 12.01 -4.19
N PRO A 348 -10.67 12.10 -3.26
CA PRO A 348 -10.92 12.51 -1.88
C PRO A 348 -11.47 13.93 -1.77
N ILE A 349 -12.30 14.17 -0.77
CA ILE A 349 -12.84 15.49 -0.46
C ILE A 349 -11.76 16.32 0.27
N GLU A 350 -11.36 17.45 -0.30
CA GLU A 350 -10.37 18.32 0.36
C GLU A 350 -11.01 19.16 1.46
N LEU A 351 -10.44 19.05 2.67
CA LEU A 351 -10.82 19.88 3.81
C LEU A 351 -9.97 21.15 3.84
N THR A 352 -10.61 22.28 3.61
CA THR A 352 -9.97 23.61 3.58
C THR A 352 -10.47 24.56 4.65
N GLU A 353 -11.67 24.32 5.17
CA GLU A 353 -12.35 25.18 6.15
C GLU A 353 -12.84 24.35 7.33
N ALA A 354 -13.03 25.01 8.48
CA ALA A 354 -13.54 24.36 9.69
C ALA A 354 -14.85 23.61 9.40
N THR A 355 -14.86 22.33 9.68
CA THR A 355 -15.97 21.42 9.30
C THR A 355 -16.10 20.29 10.33
N SER A 356 -17.33 19.91 10.67
CA SER A 356 -17.63 18.71 11.45
C SER A 356 -18.08 17.58 10.52
N ILE A 357 -17.36 16.48 10.53
CA ILE A 357 -17.69 15.29 9.77
C ILE A 357 -18.42 14.31 10.68
N SER A 358 -19.52 13.79 10.21
CA SER A 358 -20.32 12.81 10.94
C SER A 358 -20.68 11.62 10.05
N ASN A 359 -20.79 10.45 10.66
CA ASN A 359 -21.19 9.20 10.00
C ASN A 359 -20.32 8.79 8.80
N MET A 360 -19.02 9.11 8.85
CA MET A 360 -18.06 8.64 7.86
C MET A 360 -17.97 7.11 7.91
N VAL A 361 -18.27 6.45 6.80
CA VAL A 361 -18.17 4.99 6.61
C VAL A 361 -17.02 4.67 5.65
N PRO A 362 -16.57 3.41 5.55
CA PRO A 362 -15.52 3.02 4.61
C PRO A 362 -15.88 3.33 3.16
N LEU A 363 -14.86 3.53 2.33
CA LEU A 363 -15.00 3.67 0.88
C LEU A 363 -15.70 2.45 0.27
N SER A 364 -15.39 1.24 0.76
CA SER A 364 -16.05 -0.01 0.34
C SER A 364 -17.55 -0.05 0.62
N ASN A 365 -18.05 0.82 1.50
CA ASN A 365 -19.47 0.94 1.86
C ASN A 365 -20.09 2.23 1.28
N GLY A 366 -19.48 2.81 0.24
CA GLY A 366 -19.94 4.04 -0.40
C GLY A 366 -19.69 5.32 0.41
N GLY A 367 -18.75 5.27 1.35
CA GLY A 367 -18.33 6.43 2.13
C GLY A 367 -17.32 7.32 1.42
N ASP A 368 -16.84 8.33 2.16
CA ASP A 368 -15.87 9.29 1.69
C ASP A 368 -14.54 9.18 2.45
N ALA A 369 -13.46 9.55 1.78
CA ALA A 369 -12.17 9.85 2.38
C ALA A 369 -11.88 11.35 2.24
N TYR A 370 -11.11 11.87 3.18
CA TYR A 370 -10.80 13.29 3.22
C TYR A 370 -9.30 13.51 3.06
N ILE A 371 -8.94 14.57 2.31
CA ILE A 371 -7.55 14.98 2.11
C ILE A 371 -7.30 16.35 2.75
N ILE A 372 -6.19 16.47 3.47
CA ILE A 372 -5.73 17.71 4.08
C ILE A 372 -4.32 18.01 3.58
N ARG A 373 -4.21 18.98 2.66
CA ARG A 373 -2.92 19.32 2.04
C ARG A 373 -2.09 20.24 2.92
N ASN A 374 -0.77 19.98 2.97
CA ASN A 374 0.20 20.95 3.38
C ASN A 374 0.41 21.96 2.25
N LYS A 375 -0.07 23.19 2.42
CA LYS A 375 0.23 24.28 1.48
C LYS A 375 1.66 24.78 1.73
N ALA A 376 2.65 24.02 1.24
CA ALA A 376 4.06 24.33 1.44
C ALA A 376 4.49 25.61 0.71
N VAL A 377 5.62 26.19 1.17
CA VAL A 377 6.23 27.36 0.49
C VAL A 377 6.73 26.99 -0.91
N GLN A 378 7.25 25.76 -1.06
CA GLN A 378 7.68 25.24 -2.36
C GLN A 378 6.44 24.79 -3.17
N SER A 379 6.32 25.27 -4.39
CA SER A 379 5.16 25.02 -5.25
C SER A 379 5.09 23.60 -5.83
N ASN A 380 6.20 22.87 -5.80
CA ASN A 380 6.31 21.50 -6.33
C ASN A 380 6.12 20.41 -5.26
N VAL A 381 5.76 20.78 -4.04
CA VAL A 381 5.52 19.85 -2.94
C VAL A 381 4.07 19.37 -2.99
N ASP A 382 3.88 18.05 -2.94
CA ASP A 382 2.57 17.40 -2.79
C ASP A 382 2.54 16.56 -1.52
N GLU A 383 2.51 17.25 -0.39
CA GLU A 383 2.45 16.67 0.95
C GLU A 383 1.06 16.83 1.56
N TYR A 384 0.49 15.74 2.07
CA TYR A 384 -0.87 15.75 2.59
C TYR A 384 -1.14 14.59 3.56
N PHE A 385 -2.26 14.69 4.27
CA PHE A 385 -2.84 13.60 5.05
C PHE A 385 -4.13 13.12 4.40
N LEU A 386 -4.33 11.80 4.35
CA LEU A 386 -5.59 11.16 4.00
C LEU A 386 -6.24 10.58 5.26
N LEU A 387 -7.54 10.81 5.38
CA LEU A 387 -8.38 10.32 6.46
C LEU A 387 -9.38 9.32 5.90
N GLU A 388 -9.38 8.10 6.44
CA GLU A 388 -10.27 7.03 6.00
C GLU A 388 -10.94 6.34 7.20
N CYS A 389 -12.19 5.93 7.03
CA CYS A 389 -12.82 4.97 7.93
C CYS A 389 -12.46 3.55 7.47
N ARG A 390 -11.88 2.74 8.35
CA ARG A 390 -11.61 1.33 8.08
C ARG A 390 -12.43 0.46 9.06
N LEU A 391 -13.05 -0.58 8.55
CA LEU A 391 -13.83 -1.55 9.36
C LEU A 391 -13.29 -2.95 9.11
N LYS A 392 -13.31 -3.77 10.16
CA LYS A 392 -13.00 -5.20 10.04
C LYS A 392 -14.15 -5.95 9.36
N ASP A 393 -14.31 -5.71 8.06
CA ASP A 393 -15.42 -6.21 7.25
C ASP A 393 -15.00 -6.34 5.77
N GLY A 394 -15.64 -7.21 4.99
CA GLY A 394 -15.27 -7.46 3.60
C GLY A 394 -13.80 -7.79 3.45
N TRP A 395 -13.10 -7.13 2.54
CA TRP A 395 -11.67 -7.30 2.32
C TRP A 395 -10.82 -6.85 3.52
N ASP A 396 -11.28 -5.89 4.32
CA ASP A 396 -10.61 -5.43 5.54
C ASP A 396 -10.91 -6.29 6.78
N LYS A 397 -11.56 -7.44 6.64
CA LYS A 397 -11.94 -8.30 7.77
C LYS A 397 -10.80 -8.64 8.71
N TYR A 398 -9.59 -8.73 8.18
CA TYR A 398 -8.41 -9.19 8.92
C TYR A 398 -7.38 -8.08 9.21
N ILE A 399 -7.67 -6.82 8.90
CA ILE A 399 -6.80 -5.72 9.34
C ILE A 399 -6.69 -5.67 10.87
N PRO A 400 -5.59 -5.16 11.43
CA PRO A 400 -5.35 -5.23 12.89
C PRO A 400 -6.41 -4.55 13.74
N SER A 401 -6.91 -3.37 13.35
CA SER A 401 -7.97 -2.65 14.07
C SER A 401 -8.88 -1.86 13.13
N GLN A 402 -9.98 -1.36 13.68
CA GLN A 402 -10.98 -0.56 12.95
C GLN A 402 -11.12 0.83 13.59
N GLY A 403 -11.50 1.81 12.78
CA GLY A 403 -11.60 3.22 13.18
C GLY A 403 -11.14 4.13 12.06
N MET A 404 -10.65 5.32 12.39
CA MET A 404 -10.07 6.24 11.42
C MET A 404 -8.58 5.98 11.25
N THR A 405 -8.12 5.72 10.05
CA THR A 405 -6.70 5.84 9.70
C THR A 405 -6.39 7.27 9.29
N ILE A 406 -5.23 7.75 9.70
CA ILE A 406 -4.63 9.01 9.24
C ILE A 406 -3.33 8.62 8.58
N THR A 407 -3.24 8.79 7.27
CA THR A 407 -2.05 8.42 6.51
C THR A 407 -1.36 9.67 5.96
N HIS A 408 -0.08 9.80 6.23
CA HIS A 408 0.76 10.88 5.72
C HIS A 408 1.39 10.47 4.40
N TYR A 409 1.25 11.31 3.39
CA TYR A 409 1.91 11.19 2.09
C TYR A 409 2.74 12.43 1.81
N ASP A 410 3.97 12.22 1.37
CA ASP A 410 4.84 13.23 0.76
C ASP A 410 5.28 12.70 -0.60
N TYR A 411 4.41 12.93 -1.60
CA TYR A 411 4.60 12.37 -2.93
C TYR A 411 5.84 12.94 -3.60
N ASP A 412 6.68 12.05 -4.08
CA ASP A 412 7.85 12.35 -4.89
C ASP A 412 7.91 11.39 -6.07
N GLU A 413 7.80 11.92 -7.28
CA GLU A 413 7.69 11.12 -8.50
C GLU A 413 8.86 10.15 -8.66
N TRP A 414 10.08 10.57 -8.30
CA TRP A 414 11.24 9.72 -8.39
C TRP A 414 11.16 8.54 -7.40
N SER A 415 10.81 8.81 -6.15
CA SER A 415 10.68 7.76 -5.12
C SER A 415 9.60 6.73 -5.48
N TRP A 416 8.50 7.17 -6.08
CA TRP A 416 7.44 6.28 -6.55
C TRP A 416 7.89 5.42 -7.73
N ARG A 417 8.49 6.04 -8.74
CA ARG A 417 8.98 5.34 -9.93
C ARG A 417 10.12 4.37 -9.62
N SER A 418 10.97 4.69 -8.67
CA SER A 418 12.10 3.85 -8.27
C SER A 418 11.76 2.84 -7.18
N ASN A 419 10.50 2.74 -6.77
CA ASN A 419 10.03 1.87 -5.68
C ASN A 419 10.77 2.12 -4.35
N GLN A 420 11.09 3.38 -4.04
CA GLN A 420 11.83 3.76 -2.83
C GLN A 420 11.02 4.66 -1.89
N VAL A 421 9.70 4.46 -1.86
CA VAL A 421 8.77 5.34 -1.14
C VAL A 421 9.12 5.46 0.34
N ASN A 422 9.45 4.36 0.99
CA ASN A 422 9.67 4.31 2.44
C ASN A 422 11.08 3.84 2.85
N ASN A 423 12.06 3.89 1.95
CA ASN A 423 13.41 3.39 2.22
C ASN A 423 14.28 4.33 3.07
N ASP A 424 13.88 5.60 3.25
CA ASP A 424 14.51 6.51 4.20
C ASP A 424 13.79 6.47 5.56
N ALA A 425 14.44 5.90 6.57
CA ALA A 425 13.87 5.80 7.93
C ALA A 425 13.53 7.17 8.57
N ASN A 426 14.22 8.23 8.13
CA ASN A 426 13.98 9.58 8.65
C ASN A 426 12.90 10.32 7.86
N HIS A 427 12.53 9.80 6.70
CA HIS A 427 11.58 10.42 5.80
C HIS A 427 10.69 9.37 5.08
N PRO A 428 9.94 8.53 5.83
CA PRO A 428 8.97 7.64 5.20
C PRO A 428 7.88 8.49 4.54
N ARG A 429 7.70 8.29 3.21
CA ARG A 429 6.86 9.16 2.39
C ARG A 429 5.40 8.72 2.30
N ALA A 430 5.11 7.50 2.72
CA ALA A 430 3.74 6.96 2.82
C ALA A 430 3.63 6.16 4.11
N THR A 431 2.98 6.73 5.14
CA THR A 431 2.91 6.06 6.44
C THR A 431 1.61 6.37 7.17
N ILE A 432 0.99 5.36 7.76
CA ILE A 432 -0.07 5.56 8.73
C ILE A 432 0.52 6.21 9.98
N ILE A 433 -0.11 7.25 10.47
CA ILE A 433 0.24 7.87 11.76
C ILE A 433 -0.46 7.07 12.86
N PRO A 434 0.25 6.21 13.60
CA PRO A 434 -0.38 5.32 14.57
C PRO A 434 -0.89 6.09 15.77
N ALA A 435 -2.17 5.90 16.12
CA ALA A 435 -2.77 6.59 17.26
C ALA A 435 -2.06 6.29 18.58
N ASN A 436 -1.48 5.08 18.73
CA ASN A 436 -0.65 4.70 19.89
C ASN A 436 0.79 5.25 19.84
N ASN A 437 1.16 5.97 18.79
CA ASN A 437 2.52 6.51 18.54
C ASN A 437 3.63 5.45 18.52
N LYS A 438 3.33 4.23 18.06
CA LYS A 438 4.27 3.12 17.95
C LYS A 438 4.26 2.54 16.55
N TYR A 439 5.40 2.55 15.90
CA TYR A 439 5.59 2.16 14.51
C TYR A 439 6.14 0.72 14.39
N THR A 440 5.45 -0.24 14.99
CA THR A 440 5.86 -1.66 14.89
C THR A 440 4.65 -2.54 14.58
N GLN A 441 4.83 -3.58 13.79
CA GLN A 441 3.77 -4.52 13.41
C GLN A 441 3.01 -5.11 14.62
N LYS A 442 3.71 -5.47 15.68
CA LYS A 442 3.08 -5.98 16.91
C LYS A 442 2.14 -4.97 17.60
N ASP A 443 2.31 -3.68 17.33
CA ASP A 443 1.51 -2.59 17.90
C ASP A 443 0.43 -2.08 16.91
N ALA A 444 0.30 -2.70 15.73
CA ALA A 444 -0.59 -2.26 14.64
C ALA A 444 -2.08 -2.18 15.03
N SER A 445 -2.51 -2.94 16.04
CA SER A 445 -3.86 -2.81 16.60
C SER A 445 -4.15 -1.43 17.22
N GLY A 446 -3.14 -0.62 17.46
CA GLY A 446 -3.25 0.75 17.95
C GLY A 446 -3.09 1.84 16.89
N PHE A 447 -3.12 1.51 15.59
CA PHE A 447 -2.90 2.47 14.51
C PHE A 447 -4.12 3.35 14.25
N THR A 448 -5.34 2.85 14.47
CA THR A 448 -6.58 3.59 14.21
C THR A 448 -6.99 4.50 15.37
N TYR A 449 -7.61 5.63 15.02
CA TYR A 449 -8.22 6.57 15.96
C TYR A 449 -9.72 6.30 16.13
N PRO A 450 -10.28 6.55 17.35
CA PRO A 450 -9.60 6.85 18.60
C PRO A 450 -8.92 5.61 19.18
N TYR A 451 -7.83 5.79 19.93
CA TYR A 451 -7.12 4.69 20.59
C TYR A 451 -7.15 4.83 22.12
N GLY A 452 -7.41 3.72 22.81
CA GLY A 452 -7.46 3.66 24.28
C GLY A 452 -8.88 3.84 24.86
N LEU A 453 -9.16 3.18 25.98
CA LEU A 453 -10.50 3.13 26.56
C LEU A 453 -10.76 4.22 27.60
N ILE A 454 -9.79 4.53 28.47
CA ILE A 454 -9.99 5.41 29.63
C ILE A 454 -9.67 6.87 29.29
N LYS A 455 -8.59 7.10 28.54
CA LYS A 455 -8.20 8.41 28.04
C LYS A 455 -7.88 8.25 26.54
N PRO A 456 -8.90 8.23 25.70
CA PRO A 456 -8.68 7.96 24.30
C PRO A 456 -7.84 9.05 23.64
N ILE A 457 -6.87 8.62 22.83
CA ILE A 457 -6.19 9.47 21.87
C ILE A 457 -7.18 9.68 20.73
N ASN A 458 -7.82 10.82 20.70
CA ASN A 458 -8.93 11.16 19.81
C ASN A 458 -8.73 12.51 19.12
N SER A 459 -7.46 12.91 18.99
CA SER A 459 -7.08 14.14 18.29
C SER A 459 -5.73 13.95 17.58
N PHE A 460 -5.56 14.67 16.49
CA PHE A 460 -4.32 14.78 15.73
C PHE A 460 -4.08 16.26 15.46
N THR A 461 -3.15 16.86 16.20
CA THR A 461 -2.88 18.29 16.22
C THR A 461 -1.38 18.54 16.28
N ASP A 462 -0.95 19.77 16.16
CA ASP A 462 0.46 20.16 16.28
C ASP A 462 1.08 19.83 17.66
N SER A 463 0.25 19.68 18.69
CA SER A 463 0.68 19.43 20.09
C SER A 463 0.22 18.09 20.65
N SER A 464 -0.51 17.26 19.88
CA SER A 464 -0.89 15.91 20.30
C SER A 464 0.29 14.94 20.23
N THR A 465 0.10 13.74 20.76
CA THR A 465 1.03 12.62 20.59
C THR A 465 0.24 11.43 20.02
N PRO A 466 0.48 11.08 18.74
CA PRO A 466 1.41 11.70 17.79
C PRO A 466 0.98 13.12 17.37
N ALA A 467 1.95 13.93 16.94
CA ALA A 467 1.72 15.30 16.47
C ALA A 467 1.60 15.36 14.93
N ALA A 468 0.87 16.37 14.42
CA ALA A 468 0.66 16.60 12.99
C ALA A 468 1.90 17.22 12.31
N LYS A 469 3.00 16.46 12.32
CA LYS A 469 4.27 16.85 11.71
C LYS A 469 4.19 16.80 10.20
N VAL A 470 4.89 17.74 9.54
CA VAL A 470 5.10 17.77 8.10
C VAL A 470 6.58 17.97 7.82
N TYR A 471 7.04 17.50 6.66
CA TYR A 471 8.43 17.63 6.22
C TYR A 471 8.71 19.01 5.63
N HIS A 472 7.76 19.54 4.89
CA HIS A 472 7.91 20.81 4.18
C HIS A 472 7.27 21.96 4.94
N ARG A 473 7.95 23.11 4.91
CA ARG A 473 7.49 24.31 5.60
C ARG A 473 6.16 24.81 5.03
N PRO A 474 5.08 24.89 5.84
CA PRO A 474 3.82 25.48 5.40
C PRO A 474 3.97 26.97 5.04
N ALA A 475 3.18 27.43 4.08
CA ALA A 475 3.13 28.86 3.73
C ALA A 475 2.71 29.68 4.96
N GLY A 476 3.45 30.76 5.22
CA GLY A 476 3.24 31.63 6.39
C GLY A 476 3.91 31.18 7.69
N ALA A 477 4.45 29.93 7.75
CA ALA A 477 5.20 29.49 8.92
C ALA A 477 6.61 30.09 8.94
N SER A 478 7.13 30.39 10.14
CA SER A 478 8.52 30.78 10.34
C SER A 478 9.47 29.61 10.15
N PHE A 479 10.76 29.88 9.93
CA PHE A 479 11.78 28.82 9.91
C PHE A 479 11.88 28.15 11.29
N ALA A 480 11.85 26.83 11.28
CA ALA A 480 11.95 25.99 12.47
C ALA A 480 12.67 24.67 12.11
N SER A 481 13.15 23.94 13.11
CA SER A 481 13.73 22.60 12.93
C SER A 481 12.67 21.52 12.66
N GLN A 482 11.41 21.79 13.00
CA GLN A 482 10.27 20.91 12.76
C GLN A 482 9.07 21.77 12.35
N TYR A 483 8.34 21.31 11.33
CA TYR A 483 7.10 21.93 10.87
C TYR A 483 5.89 21.10 11.26
N TYR A 484 4.75 21.78 11.35
CA TYR A 484 3.47 21.20 11.70
C TYR A 484 2.40 21.70 10.74
N LEU A 485 1.35 20.88 10.57
CA LEU A 485 0.29 21.13 9.59
C LEU A 485 -0.53 22.40 9.87
N GLY A 486 -0.71 22.77 11.15
CA GLY A 486 -1.52 23.92 11.56
C GLY A 486 -3.02 23.75 11.36
N LYS A 487 -3.49 22.53 11.12
CA LYS A 487 -4.89 22.19 10.81
C LYS A 487 -5.35 21.06 11.73
N PRO A 488 -5.79 21.35 12.96
CA PRO A 488 -6.12 20.33 13.96
C PRO A 488 -7.33 19.49 13.57
N ILE A 489 -7.23 18.19 13.84
CA ILE A 489 -8.32 17.22 13.83
C ILE A 489 -8.60 16.86 15.29
N THR A 490 -9.83 17.03 15.73
CA THR A 490 -10.22 16.84 17.14
C THR A 490 -11.53 16.07 17.25
N ASN A 491 -11.90 15.69 18.47
CA ASN A 491 -13.17 15.00 18.75
C ASN A 491 -13.39 13.74 17.88
N ILE A 492 -12.33 13.03 17.54
CA ILE A 492 -12.41 11.80 16.76
C ILE A 492 -13.18 10.77 17.60
N LYS A 493 -14.27 10.23 17.05
CA LYS A 493 -15.11 9.21 17.66
C LYS A 493 -15.34 8.08 16.68
N PHE A 494 -15.34 6.87 17.19
CA PHE A 494 -15.77 5.68 16.46
C PHE A 494 -16.96 5.06 17.20
N LYS A 495 -18.12 5.10 16.60
CA LYS A 495 -19.36 4.58 17.19
C LYS A 495 -20.30 4.10 16.10
N ASN A 496 -21.03 3.00 16.36
CA ASN A 496 -21.98 2.43 15.41
C ASN A 496 -21.36 2.15 14.01
N ARG A 497 -20.09 1.69 14.01
CA ARG A 497 -19.32 1.41 12.77
C ARG A 497 -19.09 2.64 11.88
N THR A 498 -19.15 3.85 12.45
CA THR A 498 -18.87 5.11 11.76
C THR A 498 -17.86 5.94 12.52
N VAL A 499 -17.12 6.77 11.79
CA VAL A 499 -16.21 7.77 12.34
C VAL A 499 -16.88 9.14 12.30
N SER A 500 -16.63 9.97 13.30
CA SER A 500 -16.92 11.41 13.29
C SER A 500 -15.75 12.18 13.88
N PHE A 501 -15.51 13.39 13.41
CA PHE A 501 -14.45 14.27 13.90
C PHE A 501 -14.71 15.74 13.55
N ASP A 502 -14.00 16.63 14.21
CA ASP A 502 -13.98 18.06 13.92
C ASP A 502 -12.65 18.43 13.28
N PHE A 503 -12.70 19.07 12.12
CA PHE A 503 -11.55 19.68 11.44
C PHE A 503 -11.51 21.19 11.74
N MET A 504 -10.35 21.70 12.19
CA MET A 504 -10.14 23.10 12.54
C MET A 504 -11.19 23.66 13.52
N GLY A 505 -11.60 22.83 14.49
CA GLY A 505 -12.59 23.19 15.51
C GLY A 505 -14.03 22.85 15.17
N GLY A 506 -14.28 22.25 14.03
CA GLY A 506 -15.62 21.81 13.58
C GLY A 506 -16.44 22.91 12.93
N ASP A 507 -17.63 22.51 12.53
CA ASP A 507 -18.58 23.47 11.97
C ASP A 507 -18.73 24.66 12.89
N THR A 508 -18.33 25.81 12.41
CA THR A 508 -18.70 27.07 13.02
C THR A 508 -20.23 27.34 12.90
N SER A 509 -20.95 26.40 12.32
CA SER A 509 -22.42 26.37 12.25
C SER A 509 -23.10 26.06 13.60
N GLY A 510 -22.35 25.83 14.66
CA GLY A 510 -22.83 26.16 16.00
C GLY A 510 -23.06 27.67 16.20
N ILE A 511 -22.67 28.48 15.21
CA ILE A 511 -23.06 29.90 15.11
C ILE A 511 -24.38 29.93 14.33
N LEU A 512 -25.44 29.88 15.08
CA LEU A 512 -26.77 30.03 14.52
C LEU A 512 -26.95 31.46 13.96
N ASP A 513 -27.73 31.61 12.90
CA ASP A 513 -28.17 32.94 12.50
C ASP A 513 -29.06 33.51 13.63
N VAL A 514 -29.12 34.80 13.75
CA VAL A 514 -29.90 35.49 14.78
C VAL A 514 -31.38 35.04 14.83
N THR A 515 -31.92 34.60 13.69
CA THR A 515 -33.27 34.03 13.61
C THR A 515 -33.45 32.75 14.46
N ALA A 516 -32.37 32.02 14.76
CA ALA A 516 -32.46 30.85 15.63
C ALA A 516 -32.77 31.20 17.10
N THR A 517 -32.67 32.46 17.50
CA THR A 517 -33.09 32.93 18.82
C THR A 517 -34.59 33.04 18.98
N GLU A 518 -35.36 32.96 17.90
CA GLU A 518 -36.84 32.96 17.93
C GLU A 518 -37.39 31.78 18.77
N THR A 519 -36.66 30.68 18.86
CA THR A 519 -37.04 29.52 19.72
C THR A 519 -36.95 29.83 21.22
N LEU A 520 -36.34 30.96 21.60
CA LEU A 520 -36.12 31.41 22.97
C LEU A 520 -37.12 32.48 23.39
N ILE A 521 -38.08 32.85 22.53
CA ILE A 521 -39.10 33.84 22.83
C ILE A 521 -39.89 33.44 24.06
N GLY A 522 -40.08 34.39 24.98
CA GLY A 522 -40.81 34.17 26.23
C GLY A 522 -39.94 33.71 27.40
N GLN A 523 -38.64 33.42 27.17
CA GLN A 523 -37.70 32.96 28.22
C GLN A 523 -36.74 34.09 28.63
N PRO A 524 -36.17 34.04 29.86
CA PRO A 524 -35.08 34.92 30.21
C PRO A 524 -33.83 34.57 29.39
N LEU A 525 -33.05 35.55 28.99
CA LEU A 525 -31.95 35.38 28.08
C LEU A 525 -30.66 36.07 28.56
N ASP A 526 -29.60 35.30 28.74
CA ASP A 526 -28.25 35.82 28.96
C ASP A 526 -27.47 35.88 27.66
N ILE A 527 -26.80 36.99 27.42
CA ILE A 527 -25.93 37.26 26.30
C ILE A 527 -24.49 37.41 26.82
N HIS A 528 -23.59 36.60 26.26
CA HIS A 528 -22.16 36.62 26.63
C HIS A 528 -21.30 36.88 25.39
N ASP A 529 -20.14 37.45 25.56
CA ASP A 529 -19.07 37.43 24.56
C ASP A 529 -18.42 36.03 24.47
N LEU A 530 -17.52 35.82 23.51
CA LEU A 530 -16.83 34.55 23.33
C LEU A 530 -15.87 34.20 24.47
N SER A 531 -15.52 35.17 25.34
CA SER A 531 -14.74 34.93 26.55
C SER A 531 -15.58 34.43 27.73
N GLY A 532 -16.92 34.35 27.55
CA GLY A 532 -17.87 33.97 28.59
C GLY A 532 -18.31 35.14 29.50
N ARG A 533 -17.86 36.39 29.24
CA ARG A 533 -18.29 37.56 30.01
C ARG A 533 -19.71 37.91 29.61
N ARG A 534 -20.62 38.00 30.61
CA ARG A 534 -22.00 38.44 30.37
C ARG A 534 -22.05 39.89 29.97
N LEU A 535 -22.59 40.14 28.77
CA LEU A 535 -22.78 41.46 28.19
C LEU A 535 -24.15 42.04 28.55
N ARG A 536 -25.17 41.20 28.62
CA ARG A 536 -26.56 41.61 28.81
C ARG A 536 -27.39 40.48 29.40
N HIS A 537 -28.43 40.86 30.19
CA HIS A 537 -29.52 40.01 30.62
C HIS A 537 -30.84 40.60 30.09
N ILE A 538 -31.73 39.76 29.59
CA ILE A 538 -33.09 40.12 29.16
C ILE A 538 -34.04 39.22 29.97
N ASP A 539 -34.86 39.84 30.83
CA ASP A 539 -35.77 39.09 31.70
C ASP A 539 -36.82 38.27 30.91
N ARG A 540 -37.26 38.80 29.79
CA ARG A 540 -38.16 38.11 28.85
C ARG A 540 -37.78 38.51 27.44
N TYR A 541 -37.35 37.52 26.67
CA TYR A 541 -36.97 37.74 25.27
C TYR A 541 -38.20 37.71 24.38
N GLU A 542 -38.41 38.75 23.60
CA GLU A 542 -39.56 38.90 22.71
C GLU A 542 -39.20 38.91 21.22
N GLY A 543 -37.89 38.95 20.88
CA GLY A 543 -37.40 38.90 19.49
C GLY A 543 -36.04 39.56 19.30
N THR A 544 -35.51 39.39 18.08
CA THR A 544 -34.15 39.85 17.69
C THR A 544 -33.92 41.34 17.84
N GLU A 545 -34.98 42.15 17.78
CA GLU A 545 -34.91 43.59 17.95
C GLU A 545 -34.42 44.03 19.34
N GLN A 546 -34.62 43.18 20.35
CA GLN A 546 -34.14 43.44 21.73
C GLN A 546 -32.64 43.20 21.89
N LEU A 547 -31.95 42.54 20.98
CA LEU A 547 -30.57 42.16 21.15
C LEU A 547 -29.62 43.35 21.16
N HIS A 548 -29.83 44.35 20.30
CA HIS A 548 -29.04 45.59 20.20
C HIS A 548 -27.52 45.35 20.32
N LEU A 549 -27.01 44.39 19.58
CA LEU A 549 -25.59 44.02 19.61
C LEU A 549 -24.93 44.45 18.29
N PRO A 550 -23.69 44.93 18.32
CA PRO A 550 -22.89 45.11 17.13
C PRO A 550 -22.76 43.84 16.32
N SER A 551 -22.46 43.98 15.01
CA SER A 551 -22.15 42.84 14.16
C SER A 551 -21.03 42.00 14.79
N GLY A 552 -21.25 40.69 14.97
CA GLY A 552 -20.30 39.84 15.67
C GLY A 552 -20.90 38.48 16.06
N ILE A 553 -20.12 37.68 16.79
CA ILE A 553 -20.53 36.37 17.31
C ILE A 553 -20.65 36.45 18.83
N TYR A 554 -21.76 36.00 19.36
CA TYR A 554 -22.13 36.04 20.78
C TYR A 554 -22.61 34.68 21.25
N ILE A 555 -22.56 34.44 22.56
CA ILE A 555 -23.22 33.29 23.19
C ILE A 555 -24.56 33.79 23.71
N ILE A 556 -25.66 33.35 23.09
CA ILE A 556 -27.03 33.75 23.41
C ILE A 556 -27.82 32.50 23.77
N GLY A 557 -28.34 32.42 24.99
CA GLY A 557 -29.06 31.23 25.48
C GLY A 557 -28.21 29.95 25.40
N GLY A 558 -26.91 30.05 25.66
CA GLY A 558 -25.97 28.95 25.61
C GLY A 558 -25.54 28.53 24.20
N ARG A 559 -25.95 29.25 23.15
CA ARG A 559 -25.65 28.93 21.74
C ARG A 559 -24.83 30.07 21.12
N LYS A 560 -23.89 29.74 20.22
CA LYS A 560 -23.18 30.75 19.44
C LYS A 560 -24.11 31.29 18.35
N VAL A 561 -24.32 32.58 18.34
CA VAL A 561 -25.23 33.28 17.42
C VAL A 561 -24.48 34.40 16.71
N ARG A 562 -24.64 34.51 15.41
CA ARG A 562 -24.09 35.62 14.59
C ARG A 562 -25.12 36.73 14.48
N ILE A 563 -24.72 37.91 14.90
CA ILE A 563 -25.42 39.16 14.65
C ILE A 563 -24.79 39.78 13.38
N LYS A 564 -25.61 40.08 12.36
CA LYS A 564 -25.15 40.68 11.09
C LYS A 564 -25.00 42.18 11.21
#